data_b20092a6ab7be034a89c73fc8b672249
#
_entry.id   b20092a6ab7be034a89c73fc8b672249
#
_cell.length_a   1.000
_cell.length_b   1.000
_cell.length_c   1.000
_cell.angle_alpha   90.00
_cell.angle_beta   90.00
_cell.angle_gamma   90.00
#
_symmetry.space_group_name_H-M   'P 1'
#
loop_
_entity.id
_entity.type
_entity.pdbx_description
1 polymer ?
#
loop_
_entity_poly.entity_id
_entity_poly.type
_entity_poly.pdbx_seq_one_letter_code
_entity_poly.pdbx_strand_id
1 'polypeptide(L)'
;MRFAGKTVVLCVTGGIAAYKAADLTSKLHQNGATVHVLMTKSATQFIAPMTFETLSGNRAVVDTFDRSFPWEVEHISLAKAADVFVIAPATANVIAKAAHGIADDMVTTTLLATKAPVVVAPAMNTGMYDNPVTQENLAALRKRGFHIIEPDAGHLACGDSGRGKLPDTPTLLWGIEKALTEQDLAGRHVLVTAGPTQEAMDPVRFLSNHSTGKMGYAIAARAAMRGADATLVSGPTALDTPHGVTRVDIVSARDMYDAVTSRAPEQDFIIKAAAVGDYRPAQTADEKLKKGDGEMNIELTRNPDILAALGKDKQPGQLLCGFAMETQNLLDNAESKLRRKNCDMLVANSLRDKGAGFGTDTNVATLLFKDGHRETPPMMSKEALADLILDRLLAMSN
;
A
#
# COMPACT_ATOMS: atom_id res chain seq x y z
N MET A 1 5.11 -7.82 -13.22
CA MET A 1 5.65 -6.45 -13.36
C MET A 1 4.52 -5.47 -13.03
N ARG A 2 4.77 -4.56 -12.10
CA ARG A 2 3.77 -3.66 -11.46
C ARG A 2 3.06 -2.72 -12.45
N PHE A 3 3.77 -2.28 -13.51
CA PHE A 3 3.27 -1.35 -14.53
C PHE A 3 3.25 -1.97 -15.95
N ALA A 4 3.14 -3.29 -16.05
CA ALA A 4 3.14 -3.97 -17.36
C ALA A 4 1.99 -3.46 -18.26
N GLY A 5 2.33 -3.05 -19.48
CA GLY A 5 1.39 -2.53 -20.46
C GLY A 5 0.86 -1.12 -20.18
N LYS A 6 1.40 -0.42 -19.17
CA LYS A 6 1.03 0.96 -18.85
C LYS A 6 1.99 1.96 -19.48
N THR A 7 1.44 3.04 -20.01
CA THR A 7 2.19 4.19 -20.52
C THR A 7 2.21 5.30 -19.49
N VAL A 8 3.41 5.68 -19.05
CA VAL A 8 3.66 6.76 -18.09
C VAL A 8 4.28 7.94 -18.81
N VAL A 9 3.61 9.09 -18.81
CA VAL A 9 4.21 10.35 -19.26
C VAL A 9 4.79 11.06 -18.04
N LEU A 10 6.12 11.02 -17.91
CA LEU A 10 6.86 11.63 -16.81
C LEU A 10 7.37 13.02 -17.16
N CYS A 11 6.92 14.03 -16.44
CA CYS A 11 7.30 15.43 -16.62
C CYS A 11 8.33 15.84 -15.58
N VAL A 12 9.51 16.25 -16.04
CA VAL A 12 10.62 16.68 -15.19
C VAL A 12 10.74 18.21 -15.26
N THR A 13 10.65 18.88 -14.10
CA THR A 13 10.69 20.33 -14.04
C THR A 13 11.97 20.86 -13.39
N GLY A 14 12.26 22.16 -13.58
CA GLY A 14 13.55 22.76 -13.26
C GLY A 14 13.81 22.98 -11.77
N GLY A 15 14.43 22.00 -11.13
CA GLY A 15 14.90 22.06 -9.74
C GLY A 15 15.96 21.00 -9.48
N ILE A 16 16.74 21.17 -8.42
CA ILE A 16 17.83 20.24 -8.09
C ILE A 16 17.35 18.79 -7.99
N ALA A 17 16.12 18.54 -7.55
CA ALA A 17 15.54 17.22 -7.43
C ALA A 17 15.32 16.50 -8.80
N ALA A 18 15.53 17.17 -9.94
CA ALA A 18 15.42 16.59 -11.29
C ALA A 18 16.31 15.35 -11.47
N TYR A 19 17.48 15.27 -10.80
CA TYR A 19 18.34 14.08 -10.87
C TYR A 19 17.66 12.80 -10.34
N LYS A 20 16.75 12.93 -9.39
CA LYS A 20 16.01 11.78 -8.82
C LYS A 20 14.99 11.22 -9.81
N ALA A 21 14.51 12.03 -10.76
CA ALA A 21 13.60 11.56 -11.79
C ALA A 21 14.26 10.52 -12.71
N ALA A 22 15.59 10.50 -12.81
CA ALA A 22 16.32 9.46 -13.55
C ALA A 22 16.15 8.08 -12.92
N ASP A 23 16.26 7.97 -11.57
CA ASP A 23 16.00 6.73 -10.86
C ASP A 23 14.53 6.30 -11.01
N LEU A 24 13.58 7.24 -10.88
CA LEU A 24 12.16 6.97 -11.10
C LEU A 24 11.91 6.43 -12.53
N THR A 25 12.49 7.05 -13.55
CA THR A 25 12.40 6.59 -14.95
C THR A 25 12.88 5.16 -15.10
N SER A 26 14.08 4.87 -14.57
CA SER A 26 14.67 3.53 -14.59
C SER A 26 13.77 2.50 -13.89
N LYS A 27 13.23 2.82 -12.71
CA LYS A 27 12.37 1.92 -11.94
C LYS A 27 11.01 1.68 -12.60
N LEU A 28 10.39 2.71 -13.20
CA LEU A 28 9.17 2.55 -13.97
C LEU A 28 9.38 1.61 -15.16
N HIS A 29 10.46 1.84 -15.94
CA HIS A 29 10.81 0.99 -17.08
C HIS A 29 11.10 -0.47 -16.66
N GLN A 30 11.90 -0.68 -15.59
CA GLN A 30 12.18 -2.01 -15.04
C GLN A 30 10.92 -2.74 -14.54
N ASN A 31 9.89 -2.00 -14.11
CA ASN A 31 8.60 -2.54 -13.70
C ASN A 31 7.59 -2.71 -14.86
N GLY A 32 8.04 -2.54 -16.12
CA GLY A 32 7.28 -2.85 -17.33
C GLY A 32 6.47 -1.71 -17.91
N ALA A 33 6.67 -0.47 -17.44
CA ALA A 33 6.03 0.70 -18.04
C ALA A 33 6.73 1.10 -19.36
N THR A 34 5.93 1.61 -20.32
CA THR A 34 6.44 2.45 -21.40
C THR A 34 6.53 3.88 -20.85
N VAL A 35 7.76 4.42 -20.75
CA VAL A 35 7.97 5.75 -20.16
C VAL A 35 8.33 6.76 -21.23
N HIS A 36 7.54 7.81 -21.37
CA HIS A 36 7.85 9.00 -22.16
C HIS A 36 8.19 10.16 -21.24
N VAL A 37 9.32 10.83 -21.49
CA VAL A 37 9.78 11.90 -20.62
C VAL A 37 9.62 13.26 -21.31
N LEU A 38 8.89 14.16 -20.64
CA LEU A 38 8.79 15.57 -21.02
C LEU A 38 9.65 16.40 -20.06
N MET A 39 10.36 17.37 -20.57
CA MET A 39 11.20 18.23 -19.74
C MET A 39 10.86 19.72 -19.97
N THR A 40 10.78 20.46 -18.90
CA THR A 40 10.82 21.93 -19.07
C THR A 40 12.22 22.37 -19.50
N LYS A 41 12.33 23.49 -20.21
CA LYS A 41 13.62 24.08 -20.58
C LYS A 41 14.52 24.34 -19.37
N SER A 42 13.93 24.66 -18.21
CA SER A 42 14.67 24.83 -16.94
C SER A 42 15.21 23.49 -16.41
N ALA A 43 14.54 22.36 -16.65
CA ALA A 43 15.00 21.05 -16.20
C ALA A 43 16.31 20.65 -16.89
N THR A 44 16.50 21.02 -18.16
CA THR A 44 17.72 20.70 -18.94
C THR A 44 18.98 21.37 -18.38
N GLN A 45 18.84 22.35 -17.49
CA GLN A 45 19.98 22.98 -16.79
C GLN A 45 20.49 22.10 -15.62
N PHE A 46 19.69 21.14 -15.14
CA PHE A 46 20.04 20.25 -14.03
C PHE A 46 20.41 18.84 -14.50
N ILE A 47 19.81 18.38 -15.59
CA ILE A 47 20.02 17.01 -16.12
C ILE A 47 19.78 17.01 -17.63
N ALA A 48 20.65 16.33 -18.36
CA ALA A 48 20.56 16.26 -19.83
C ALA A 48 19.38 15.34 -20.28
N PRO A 49 18.67 15.69 -21.36
CA PRO A 49 17.63 14.83 -21.96
C PRO A 49 18.14 13.40 -22.27
N MET A 50 19.36 13.27 -22.75
CA MET A 50 20.02 11.99 -23.09
C MET A 50 20.00 10.99 -21.91
N THR A 51 20.05 11.46 -20.66
CA THR A 51 19.95 10.58 -19.48
C THR A 51 18.62 9.84 -19.48
N PHE A 52 17.53 10.54 -19.73
CA PHE A 52 16.19 9.97 -19.76
C PHE A 52 15.96 9.09 -20.99
N GLU A 53 16.50 9.48 -22.13
CA GLU A 53 16.44 8.69 -23.37
C GLU A 53 17.10 7.32 -23.18
N THR A 54 18.28 7.30 -22.55
CA THR A 54 19.01 6.06 -22.24
C THR A 54 18.23 5.16 -21.29
N LEU A 55 17.54 5.75 -20.27
CA LEU A 55 16.84 4.99 -19.23
C LEU A 55 15.45 4.51 -19.65
N SER A 56 14.76 5.24 -20.51
CA SER A 56 13.41 4.91 -20.96
C SER A 56 13.37 4.16 -22.29
N GLY A 57 14.44 4.25 -23.10
CA GLY A 57 14.46 3.79 -24.48
C GLY A 57 13.62 4.64 -25.44
N ASN A 58 13.10 5.78 -24.96
CA ASN A 58 12.30 6.73 -25.73
C ASN A 58 12.94 8.10 -25.69
N ARG A 59 12.71 8.91 -26.73
CA ARG A 59 13.20 10.28 -26.78
C ARG A 59 12.59 11.14 -25.68
N ALA A 60 13.40 12.00 -25.06
CA ALA A 60 12.94 13.02 -24.11
C ALA A 60 12.59 14.32 -24.85
N VAL A 61 11.38 14.82 -24.65
CA VAL A 61 10.86 15.97 -25.39
C VAL A 61 10.96 17.24 -24.55
N VAL A 62 11.53 18.28 -25.13
CA VAL A 62 11.74 19.58 -24.46
C VAL A 62 10.96 20.71 -25.13
N ASP A 63 10.96 20.74 -26.45
CA ASP A 63 10.38 21.82 -27.24
C ASP A 63 9.09 21.38 -27.94
N THR A 64 8.04 22.15 -27.78
CA THR A 64 6.73 21.94 -28.41
C THR A 64 6.81 22.08 -29.93
N PHE A 65 7.77 22.84 -30.45
CA PHE A 65 7.95 23.15 -31.87
C PHE A 65 9.11 22.43 -32.53
N ASP A 66 9.65 21.38 -31.90
CA ASP A 66 10.66 20.53 -32.52
C ASP A 66 10.07 19.79 -33.74
N ARG A 67 10.65 20.07 -34.93
CA ARG A 67 10.19 19.49 -36.19
C ARG A 67 10.90 18.21 -36.61
N SER A 68 11.73 17.65 -35.75
CA SER A 68 12.47 16.40 -36.03
C SER A 68 11.61 15.13 -35.88
N PHE A 69 10.30 15.27 -35.71
CA PHE A 69 9.31 14.21 -35.57
C PHE A 69 8.43 14.01 -36.81
N PRO A 70 7.85 12.81 -37.01
CA PRO A 70 6.81 12.60 -37.99
C PRO A 70 5.56 13.44 -37.62
N TRP A 71 4.72 13.70 -38.64
CA TRP A 71 3.56 14.64 -38.69
C TRP A 71 2.47 14.52 -37.60
N GLU A 72 2.70 13.89 -36.46
CA GLU A 72 1.77 13.88 -35.36
C GLU A 72 2.05 15.04 -34.39
N VAL A 73 0.96 15.66 -33.92
CA VAL A 73 1.04 16.71 -32.89
C VAL A 73 1.44 16.03 -31.58
N GLU A 74 2.73 16.01 -31.28
CA GLU A 74 3.33 15.15 -30.26
C GLU A 74 2.73 15.31 -28.87
N HIS A 75 2.42 16.55 -28.44
CA HIS A 75 1.76 16.77 -27.13
C HIS A 75 0.35 16.16 -27.09
N ILE A 76 -0.37 16.07 -28.21
CA ILE A 76 -1.70 15.42 -28.29
C ILE A 76 -1.54 13.90 -28.31
N SER A 77 -0.59 13.39 -29.06
CA SER A 77 -0.28 11.95 -29.15
C SER A 77 0.09 11.38 -27.77
N LEU A 78 1.00 12.05 -27.05
CA LEU A 78 1.42 11.66 -25.70
C LEU A 78 0.29 11.83 -24.65
N ALA A 79 -0.50 12.90 -24.74
CA ALA A 79 -1.64 13.10 -23.87
C ALA A 79 -2.70 11.98 -24.00
N LYS A 80 -2.91 11.46 -25.22
CA LYS A 80 -3.84 10.35 -25.50
C LYS A 80 -3.26 8.99 -25.12
N ALA A 81 -1.95 8.78 -25.29
CA ALA A 81 -1.28 7.52 -24.99
C ALA A 81 -1.11 7.29 -23.48
N ALA A 82 -1.11 8.34 -22.67
CA ALA A 82 -0.88 8.26 -21.25
C ALA A 82 -1.96 7.47 -20.51
N ASP A 83 -1.58 6.43 -19.77
CA ASP A 83 -2.40 5.85 -18.69
C ASP A 83 -2.33 6.70 -17.42
N VAL A 84 -1.16 7.34 -17.19
CA VAL A 84 -0.95 8.29 -16.09
C VAL A 84 0.03 9.39 -16.51
N PHE A 85 -0.24 10.61 -16.06
CA PHE A 85 0.61 11.77 -16.26
C PHE A 85 1.25 12.18 -14.94
N VAL A 86 2.59 12.18 -14.86
CA VAL A 86 3.34 12.35 -13.62
C VAL A 86 4.23 13.59 -13.70
N ILE A 87 4.11 14.51 -12.77
CA ILE A 87 4.99 15.68 -12.65
C ILE A 87 5.91 15.47 -11.43
N ALA A 88 7.12 15.01 -11.65
CA ALA A 88 8.09 14.70 -10.60
C ALA A 88 9.54 14.98 -11.04
N PRO A 89 10.24 15.96 -10.43
CA PRO A 89 9.73 16.91 -9.42
C PRO A 89 8.79 17.96 -10.02
N ALA A 90 7.82 18.46 -9.22
CA ALA A 90 6.96 19.56 -9.57
C ALA A 90 7.41 20.84 -8.85
N THR A 91 7.90 21.83 -9.60
CA THR A 91 8.26 23.15 -9.06
C THR A 91 7.02 24.00 -8.77
N ALA A 92 7.12 24.99 -7.89
CA ALA A 92 6.05 25.96 -7.63
C ALA A 92 5.56 26.65 -8.92
N ASN A 93 6.46 26.93 -9.86
CA ASN A 93 6.12 27.51 -11.16
C ASN A 93 5.17 26.61 -11.96
N VAL A 94 5.49 25.32 -12.11
CA VAL A 94 4.66 24.38 -12.88
C VAL A 94 3.33 24.09 -12.16
N ILE A 95 3.35 24.02 -10.82
CA ILE A 95 2.15 23.90 -10.00
C ILE A 95 1.22 25.10 -10.24
N ALA A 96 1.74 26.32 -10.22
CA ALA A 96 0.97 27.53 -10.50
C ALA A 96 0.40 27.53 -11.92
N LYS A 97 1.21 27.21 -12.94
CA LYS A 97 0.76 27.08 -14.34
C LYS A 97 -0.38 26.05 -14.48
N ALA A 98 -0.21 24.87 -13.89
CA ALA A 98 -1.24 23.83 -13.90
C ALA A 98 -2.55 24.30 -13.22
N ALA A 99 -2.43 25.00 -12.08
CA ALA A 99 -3.59 25.54 -11.37
C ALA A 99 -4.36 26.62 -12.15
N HIS A 100 -3.66 27.36 -13.00
CA HIS A 100 -4.26 28.48 -13.78
C HIS A 100 -4.46 28.16 -15.27
N GLY A 101 -4.13 26.94 -15.74
CA GLY A 101 -4.31 26.53 -17.13
C GLY A 101 -3.35 27.23 -18.11
N ILE A 102 -2.17 27.63 -17.66
CA ILE A 102 -1.13 28.23 -18.51
C ILE A 102 -0.39 27.10 -19.24
N ALA A 103 -0.42 27.13 -20.58
CA ALA A 103 0.15 26.11 -21.46
C ALA A 103 1.16 26.75 -22.42
N ASP A 104 2.35 27.10 -21.91
CA ASP A 104 3.40 27.83 -22.61
C ASP A 104 4.68 27.01 -22.87
N ASP A 105 4.67 25.73 -22.50
CA ASP A 105 5.74 24.77 -22.73
C ASP A 105 5.19 23.36 -23.01
N MET A 106 6.04 22.43 -23.42
CA MET A 106 5.63 21.06 -23.77
C MET A 106 4.94 20.33 -22.62
N VAL A 107 5.40 20.50 -21.37
CA VAL A 107 4.82 19.87 -20.19
C VAL A 107 3.41 20.38 -19.94
N THR A 108 3.24 21.68 -19.88
CA THR A 108 1.95 22.31 -19.54
C THR A 108 0.93 22.20 -20.66
N THR A 109 1.37 22.20 -21.92
CA THR A 109 0.50 21.98 -23.09
C THR A 109 -0.03 20.54 -23.11
N THR A 110 0.84 19.55 -22.88
CA THR A 110 0.44 18.13 -22.80
C THR A 110 -0.47 17.87 -21.60
N LEU A 111 -0.16 18.49 -20.45
CA LEU A 111 -1.00 18.41 -19.24
C LEU A 111 -2.42 18.90 -19.49
N LEU A 112 -2.58 20.01 -20.22
CA LEU A 112 -3.91 20.55 -20.51
C LEU A 112 -4.73 19.67 -21.46
N ALA A 113 -4.05 18.86 -22.28
CA ALA A 113 -4.68 17.97 -23.27
C ALA A 113 -4.99 16.56 -22.72
N THR A 114 -4.34 16.12 -21.64
CA THR A 114 -4.49 14.75 -21.12
C THR A 114 -5.82 14.54 -20.40
N LYS A 115 -6.36 13.31 -20.52
CA LYS A 115 -7.49 12.80 -19.73
C LYS A 115 -7.05 11.76 -18.71
N ALA A 116 -5.78 11.39 -18.71
CA ALA A 116 -5.21 10.44 -17.74
C ALA A 116 -5.19 11.05 -16.33
N PRO A 117 -5.24 10.24 -15.28
CA PRO A 117 -5.01 10.71 -13.93
C PRO A 117 -3.66 11.41 -13.83
N VAL A 118 -3.61 12.53 -13.10
CA VAL A 118 -2.41 13.36 -12.96
C VAL A 118 -1.86 13.23 -11.57
N VAL A 119 -0.58 12.85 -11.48
CA VAL A 119 0.18 12.75 -10.23
C VAL A 119 1.17 13.92 -10.17
N VAL A 120 1.19 14.63 -9.05
CA VAL A 120 2.09 15.77 -8.83
C VAL A 120 2.91 15.53 -7.57
N ALA A 121 4.22 15.54 -7.70
CA ALA A 121 5.17 15.41 -6.58
C ALA A 121 5.93 16.74 -6.39
N PRO A 122 5.46 17.64 -5.50
CA PRO A 122 6.11 18.92 -5.24
C PRO A 122 7.53 18.74 -4.72
N ALA A 123 8.47 19.58 -5.22
CA ALA A 123 9.81 19.66 -4.68
C ALA A 123 10.34 21.09 -4.81
N MET A 124 10.58 21.72 -3.66
CA MET A 124 11.02 23.12 -3.57
C MET A 124 11.56 23.44 -2.18
N ASN A 125 12.11 24.64 -1.99
CA ASN A 125 12.45 25.14 -0.65
C ASN A 125 11.22 25.18 0.27
N THR A 126 11.42 24.99 1.57
CA THR A 126 10.34 24.95 2.58
C THR A 126 9.50 26.25 2.56
N GLY A 127 10.14 27.41 2.51
CA GLY A 127 9.41 28.70 2.45
C GLY A 127 8.57 28.84 1.18
N MET A 128 9.00 28.27 0.06
CA MET A 128 8.20 28.22 -1.18
C MET A 128 7.04 27.23 -1.05
N TYR A 129 7.26 26.09 -0.39
CA TYR A 129 6.21 25.10 -0.20
C TYR A 129 5.12 25.62 0.76
N ASP A 130 5.53 26.20 1.89
CA ASP A 130 4.60 26.75 2.90
C ASP A 130 3.97 28.10 2.51
N ASN A 131 4.40 28.67 1.38
CA ASN A 131 3.82 29.90 0.87
C ASN A 131 2.32 29.74 0.60
N PRO A 132 1.45 30.64 1.12
CA PRO A 132 -0.01 30.53 0.93
C PRO A 132 -0.43 30.35 -0.52
N VAL A 133 0.21 31.05 -1.47
CA VAL A 133 -0.10 30.95 -2.91
C VAL A 133 0.20 29.54 -3.43
N THR A 134 1.31 28.92 -2.98
CA THR A 134 1.63 27.54 -3.36
C THR A 134 0.60 26.55 -2.78
N GLN A 135 0.21 26.74 -1.52
CA GLN A 135 -0.80 25.88 -0.87
C GLN A 135 -2.19 26.05 -1.50
N GLU A 136 -2.58 27.26 -1.88
CA GLU A 136 -3.82 27.53 -2.63
C GLU A 136 -3.82 26.84 -3.98
N ASN A 137 -2.72 26.91 -4.73
CA ASN A 137 -2.56 26.23 -6.02
C ASN A 137 -2.65 24.70 -5.85
N LEU A 138 -1.99 24.13 -4.84
CA LEU A 138 -2.09 22.68 -4.56
C LEU A 138 -3.52 22.29 -4.18
N ALA A 139 -4.21 23.08 -3.37
CA ALA A 139 -5.61 22.85 -3.01
C ALA A 139 -6.53 22.88 -4.25
N ALA A 140 -6.29 23.85 -5.17
CA ALA A 140 -7.03 23.92 -6.43
C ALA A 140 -6.79 22.68 -7.31
N LEU A 141 -5.57 22.17 -7.38
CA LEU A 141 -5.25 20.94 -8.12
C LEU A 141 -5.92 19.71 -7.48
N ARG A 142 -5.88 19.57 -6.14
CA ARG A 142 -6.60 18.48 -5.43
C ARG A 142 -8.10 18.50 -5.72
N LYS A 143 -8.72 19.68 -5.69
CA LYS A 143 -10.15 19.85 -6.01
C LYS A 143 -10.48 19.45 -7.45
N ARG A 144 -9.52 19.52 -8.38
CA ARG A 144 -9.67 19.08 -9.78
C ARG A 144 -9.32 17.60 -9.99
N GLY A 145 -9.08 16.84 -8.91
CA GLY A 145 -8.79 15.41 -8.98
C GLY A 145 -7.33 15.06 -9.22
N PHE A 146 -6.39 16.00 -9.07
CA PHE A 146 -4.97 15.70 -9.17
C PHE A 146 -4.50 14.98 -7.89
N HIS A 147 -3.71 13.94 -8.07
CA HIS A 147 -3.11 13.17 -6.96
C HIS A 147 -1.81 13.86 -6.53
N ILE A 148 -1.82 14.49 -5.37
CA ILE A 148 -0.64 15.14 -4.83
C ILE A 148 0.09 14.16 -3.91
N ILE A 149 1.35 13.85 -4.23
CA ILE A 149 2.25 13.12 -3.32
C ILE A 149 2.94 14.17 -2.46
N GLU A 150 2.64 14.17 -1.16
CA GLU A 150 3.19 15.15 -0.22
C GLU A 150 4.72 15.07 -0.19
N PRO A 151 5.43 16.21 -0.16
CA PRO A 151 6.88 16.20 -0.04
C PRO A 151 7.31 15.73 1.35
N ASP A 152 8.44 15.03 1.40
CA ASP A 152 9.08 14.65 2.65
C ASP A 152 9.59 15.89 3.42
N ALA A 153 9.68 15.74 4.74
CA ALA A 153 10.42 16.64 5.60
C ALA A 153 11.89 16.21 5.72
N GLY A 154 12.80 17.16 5.86
CA GLY A 154 14.22 16.87 6.07
C GLY A 154 15.13 18.02 5.65
N HIS A 155 16.44 17.74 5.60
CA HIS A 155 17.42 18.71 5.09
C HIS A 155 17.28 18.89 3.58
N LEU A 156 17.19 20.14 3.17
CA LEU A 156 17.13 20.56 1.78
C LEU A 156 18.51 20.99 1.27
N ALA A 157 18.69 21.01 -0.05
CA ALA A 157 19.96 21.38 -0.68
C ALA A 157 20.40 22.83 -0.38
N CYS A 158 19.49 23.70 0.05
CA CYS A 158 19.79 25.08 0.46
C CYS A 158 20.24 25.20 1.94
N GLY A 159 20.29 24.08 2.69
CA GLY A 159 20.65 24.07 4.11
C GLY A 159 19.46 24.19 5.07
N ASP A 160 18.27 24.51 4.57
CA ASP A 160 17.05 24.57 5.38
C ASP A 160 16.55 23.18 5.76
N SER A 161 15.79 23.10 6.85
CA SER A 161 15.11 21.88 7.29
C SER A 161 13.61 22.11 7.33
N GLY A 162 12.84 21.20 6.73
CA GLY A 162 11.38 21.29 6.69
C GLY A 162 10.79 20.50 5.54
N ARG A 163 9.52 20.77 5.21
CA ARG A 163 8.80 20.13 4.09
C ARG A 163 9.24 20.72 2.76
N GLY A 164 9.31 19.91 1.72
CA GLY A 164 9.67 20.37 0.37
C GLY A 164 10.63 19.44 -0.37
N LYS A 165 11.09 18.37 0.27
CA LYS A 165 11.97 17.37 -0.35
C LYS A 165 11.15 16.40 -1.19
N LEU A 166 11.58 16.15 -2.44
CA LEU A 166 10.97 15.11 -3.27
C LEU A 166 11.03 13.77 -2.53
N PRO A 167 9.90 13.05 -2.38
CA PRO A 167 9.87 11.74 -1.77
C PRO A 167 10.82 10.75 -2.44
N ASP A 168 11.07 9.63 -1.78
CA ASP A 168 11.86 8.56 -2.36
C ASP A 168 11.14 7.85 -3.51
N THR A 169 11.89 7.10 -4.31
CA THR A 169 11.36 6.41 -5.48
C THR A 169 10.25 5.38 -5.12
N PRO A 170 10.36 4.59 -4.03
CA PRO A 170 9.27 3.72 -3.59
C PRO A 170 7.95 4.46 -3.32
N THR A 171 7.99 5.60 -2.64
CA THR A 171 6.81 6.46 -2.38
C THR A 171 6.21 7.01 -3.67
N LEU A 172 7.06 7.47 -4.61
CA LEU A 172 6.61 7.94 -5.92
C LEU A 172 5.94 6.83 -6.72
N LEU A 173 6.54 5.63 -6.77
CA LEU A 173 5.97 4.46 -7.46
C LEU A 173 4.63 4.05 -6.86
N TRP A 174 4.51 4.07 -5.53
CA TRP A 174 3.24 3.79 -4.85
C TRP A 174 2.15 4.81 -5.22
N GLY A 175 2.48 6.11 -5.22
CA GLY A 175 1.53 7.16 -5.59
C GLY A 175 1.08 7.06 -7.05
N ILE A 176 1.99 6.68 -7.98
CA ILE A 176 1.67 6.44 -9.39
C ILE A 176 0.76 5.22 -9.53
N GLU A 177 1.05 4.11 -8.86
CA GLU A 177 0.22 2.91 -8.87
C GLU A 177 -1.17 3.19 -8.30
N LYS A 178 -1.25 3.96 -7.20
CA LYS A 178 -2.52 4.36 -6.59
C LYS A 178 -3.40 5.16 -7.54
N ALA A 179 -2.81 6.07 -8.33
CA ALA A 179 -3.54 6.84 -9.33
C ALA A 179 -4.06 5.97 -10.50
N LEU A 180 -3.43 4.83 -10.77
CA LEU A 180 -3.84 3.84 -11.77
C LEU A 180 -4.81 2.79 -11.23
N THR A 181 -4.96 2.70 -9.89
CA THR A 181 -5.80 1.71 -9.22
C THR A 181 -7.20 2.30 -8.99
N GLU A 182 -8.24 1.53 -9.29
CA GLU A 182 -9.61 1.90 -8.97
C GLU A 182 -9.76 2.12 -7.47
N GLN A 183 -10.38 3.24 -7.08
CA GLN A 183 -10.56 3.62 -5.68
C GLN A 183 -11.94 3.15 -5.17
N ASP A 184 -12.25 1.87 -5.38
CA ASP A 184 -13.54 1.24 -5.10
C ASP A 184 -13.79 0.98 -3.60
N LEU A 185 -12.75 1.10 -2.76
CA LEU A 185 -12.85 1.07 -1.30
C LEU A 185 -12.80 2.48 -0.67
N ALA A 186 -12.90 3.56 -1.47
CA ALA A 186 -12.91 4.92 -0.94
C ALA A 186 -14.06 5.12 0.06
N GLY A 187 -13.74 5.68 1.24
CA GLY A 187 -14.70 5.89 2.34
C GLY A 187 -15.00 4.64 3.17
N ARG A 188 -14.36 3.50 2.89
CA ARG A 188 -14.45 2.29 3.73
C ARG A 188 -13.35 2.27 4.77
N HIS A 189 -13.68 1.82 5.98
CA HIS A 189 -12.75 1.55 7.06
C HIS A 189 -12.44 0.06 7.11
N VAL A 190 -11.16 -0.31 6.95
CA VAL A 190 -10.71 -1.71 6.88
C VAL A 190 -9.68 -1.98 7.98
N LEU A 191 -10.03 -2.86 8.91
CA LEU A 191 -9.11 -3.31 9.95
C LEU A 191 -8.57 -4.69 9.61
N VAL A 192 -7.24 -4.81 9.59
CA VAL A 192 -6.53 -6.08 9.33
C VAL A 192 -5.65 -6.42 10.52
N THR A 193 -5.65 -7.69 10.95
CA THR A 193 -4.66 -8.16 11.92
C THR A 193 -3.57 -8.95 11.23
N ALA A 194 -2.32 -8.82 11.69
CA ALA A 194 -1.17 -9.50 11.09
C ALA A 194 -0.12 -9.94 12.12
N GLY A 195 0.80 -10.77 11.68
CA GLY A 195 1.92 -11.24 12.50
C GLY A 195 1.53 -12.29 13.53
N PRO A 196 2.51 -12.80 14.28
CA PRO A 196 2.29 -13.66 15.43
C PRO A 196 2.05 -12.81 16.68
N THR A 197 1.41 -13.39 17.70
CA THR A 197 1.53 -12.87 19.07
C THR A 197 2.69 -13.57 19.79
N GLN A 198 3.23 -12.92 20.82
CA GLN A 198 4.27 -13.42 21.68
C GLN A 198 3.76 -13.44 23.11
N GLU A 199 3.66 -14.64 23.69
CA GLU A 199 3.14 -14.86 25.03
C GLU A 199 4.32 -15.05 25.97
N ALA A 200 4.64 -14.03 26.75
CA ALA A 200 5.82 -14.01 27.59
C ALA A 200 5.79 -15.11 28.66
N MET A 201 6.89 -15.87 28.77
CA MET A 201 7.17 -16.81 29.86
C MET A 201 7.96 -16.12 30.97
N ASP A 202 8.90 -15.29 30.57
CA ASP A 202 9.77 -14.46 31.40
C ASP A 202 10.26 -13.26 30.57
N PRO A 203 11.05 -12.32 31.09
CA PRO A 203 11.54 -11.16 30.33
C PRO A 203 12.37 -11.50 29.07
N VAL A 204 12.78 -12.77 28.90
CA VAL A 204 13.69 -13.19 27.82
C VAL A 204 13.01 -14.14 26.83
N ARG A 205 12.08 -14.98 27.28
CA ARG A 205 11.49 -16.07 26.48
C ARG A 205 9.98 -15.93 26.36
N PHE A 206 9.46 -16.34 25.21
CA PHE A 206 8.03 -16.30 24.90
C PHE A 206 7.63 -17.52 24.07
N LEU A 207 6.34 -17.84 24.09
CA LEU A 207 5.68 -18.75 23.14
C LEU A 207 5.15 -17.92 21.96
N SER A 208 5.31 -18.43 20.75
CA SER A 208 4.87 -17.73 19.54
C SER A 208 4.60 -18.70 18.39
N ASN A 209 4.05 -18.17 17.30
CA ASN A 209 3.80 -18.85 16.03
C ASN A 209 4.85 -18.49 14.98
N HIS A 210 5.01 -19.32 13.94
CA HIS A 210 5.95 -19.09 12.83
C HIS A 210 5.45 -18.04 11.81
N SER A 211 4.37 -17.32 12.09
CA SER A 211 3.82 -16.33 11.16
C SER A 211 4.80 -15.19 10.89
N THR A 212 4.95 -14.83 9.62
CA THR A 212 5.76 -13.67 9.19
C THR A 212 4.94 -12.40 9.01
N GLY A 213 3.60 -12.46 9.09
CA GLY A 213 2.71 -11.32 8.86
C GLY A 213 2.43 -10.97 7.40
N LYS A 214 3.18 -11.52 6.44
CA LYS A 214 3.11 -11.13 5.01
C LYS A 214 1.69 -11.05 4.44
N MET A 215 0.79 -11.98 4.78
CA MET A 215 -0.57 -11.98 4.22
C MET A 215 -1.40 -10.78 4.72
N GLY A 216 -1.41 -10.55 6.04
CA GLY A 216 -2.13 -9.40 6.61
C GLY A 216 -1.57 -8.06 6.13
N TYR A 217 -0.24 -7.96 6.00
CA TYR A 217 0.40 -6.77 5.42
C TYR A 217 0.00 -6.55 3.95
N ALA A 218 -0.06 -7.61 3.15
CA ALA A 218 -0.53 -7.53 1.76
C ALA A 218 -1.98 -7.06 1.67
N ILE A 219 -2.88 -7.57 2.54
CA ILE A 219 -4.27 -7.15 2.57
C ILE A 219 -4.40 -5.67 2.95
N ALA A 220 -3.71 -5.23 4.00
CA ALA A 220 -3.73 -3.82 4.43
C ALA A 220 -3.17 -2.89 3.33
N ALA A 221 -2.07 -3.28 2.69
CA ALA A 221 -1.47 -2.54 1.58
C ALA A 221 -2.44 -2.39 0.40
N ARG A 222 -3.11 -3.49 0.00
CA ARG A 222 -4.07 -3.47 -1.11
C ARG A 222 -5.33 -2.68 -0.76
N ALA A 223 -5.83 -2.77 0.49
CA ALA A 223 -6.95 -1.94 0.95
C ALA A 223 -6.63 -0.44 0.86
N ALA A 224 -5.46 -0.01 1.36
CA ALA A 224 -5.00 1.38 1.25
C ALA A 224 -4.77 1.83 -0.20
N MET A 225 -4.25 0.92 -1.06
CA MET A 225 -4.06 1.17 -2.50
C MET A 225 -5.38 1.44 -3.20
N ARG A 226 -6.48 0.76 -2.80
CA ARG A 226 -7.85 0.91 -3.33
C ARG A 226 -8.66 2.00 -2.63
N GLY A 227 -8.04 2.81 -1.78
CA GLY A 227 -8.65 4.01 -1.20
C GLY A 227 -9.28 3.84 0.18
N ALA A 228 -9.22 2.66 0.80
CA ALA A 228 -9.71 2.47 2.15
C ALA A 228 -8.88 3.24 3.19
N ASP A 229 -9.52 3.62 4.29
CA ASP A 229 -8.84 3.93 5.55
C ASP A 229 -8.46 2.61 6.22
N ALA A 230 -7.20 2.21 6.02
CA ALA A 230 -6.69 0.90 6.41
C ALA A 230 -5.92 0.95 7.74
N THR A 231 -6.41 0.23 8.74
CA THR A 231 -5.74 0.02 10.02
C THR A 231 -5.18 -1.40 10.11
N LEU A 232 -3.88 -1.50 10.41
CA LEU A 232 -3.15 -2.77 10.58
C LEU A 232 -2.76 -2.96 12.04
N VAL A 233 -3.41 -3.88 12.74
CA VAL A 233 -3.00 -4.30 14.10
C VAL A 233 -2.00 -5.43 13.96
N SER A 234 -0.74 -5.17 14.27
CA SER A 234 0.37 -6.08 13.99
C SER A 234 1.07 -6.56 15.25
N GLY A 235 1.20 -7.88 15.37
CA GLY A 235 2.21 -8.48 16.24
C GLY A 235 3.63 -8.23 15.71
N PRO A 236 4.67 -8.66 16.46
CA PRO A 236 6.06 -8.40 16.09
C PRO A 236 6.42 -9.04 14.74
N THR A 237 6.85 -8.21 13.79
CA THR A 237 7.35 -8.61 12.47
C THR A 237 8.53 -7.73 12.06
N ALA A 238 9.31 -8.17 11.06
CA ALA A 238 10.37 -7.37 10.44
C ALA A 238 9.88 -6.60 9.20
N LEU A 239 8.56 -6.55 8.96
CA LEU A 239 7.99 -5.88 7.80
C LEU A 239 7.80 -4.40 8.08
N ASP A 240 8.13 -3.57 7.10
CA ASP A 240 7.85 -2.14 7.13
C ASP A 240 6.35 -1.88 7.02
N THR A 241 5.90 -0.77 7.59
CA THR A 241 4.51 -0.33 7.46
C THR A 241 4.19 0.01 6.00
N PRO A 242 3.16 -0.59 5.40
CA PRO A 242 2.78 -0.26 4.03
C PRO A 242 2.34 1.20 3.90
N HIS A 243 2.62 1.82 2.75
CA HIS A 243 2.17 3.19 2.48
C HIS A 243 0.65 3.33 2.61
N GLY A 244 0.21 4.41 3.24
CA GLY A 244 -1.21 4.72 3.43
C GLY A 244 -1.92 3.86 4.48
N VAL A 245 -1.19 3.07 5.27
CA VAL A 245 -1.74 2.21 6.33
C VAL A 245 -1.39 2.78 7.70
N THR A 246 -2.38 2.87 8.57
CA THR A 246 -2.19 3.17 9.99
C THR A 246 -1.83 1.89 10.74
N ARG A 247 -0.60 1.79 11.26
CA ARG A 247 -0.14 0.62 12.01
C ARG A 247 -0.32 0.81 13.52
N VAL A 248 -0.82 -0.24 14.17
CA VAL A 248 -0.94 -0.36 15.63
C VAL A 248 -0.13 -1.58 16.06
N ASP A 249 0.98 -1.35 16.75
CA ASP A 249 1.84 -2.43 17.23
C ASP A 249 1.28 -3.02 18.53
N ILE A 250 1.31 -4.35 18.63
CA ILE A 250 0.95 -5.12 19.81
C ILE A 250 1.99 -6.22 20.05
N VAL A 251 1.95 -6.85 21.21
CA VAL A 251 2.86 -7.97 21.52
C VAL A 251 2.06 -9.24 21.81
N SER A 252 1.15 -9.21 22.76
CA SER A 252 0.40 -10.37 23.22
C SER A 252 -0.97 -10.53 22.54
N ALA A 253 -1.58 -11.70 22.70
CA ALA A 253 -2.95 -11.95 22.27
C ALA A 253 -3.96 -11.04 22.97
N ARG A 254 -3.69 -10.65 24.23
CA ARG A 254 -4.52 -9.73 24.98
C ARG A 254 -4.43 -8.32 24.40
N ASP A 255 -3.24 -7.83 24.12
CA ASP A 255 -3.05 -6.52 23.48
C ASP A 255 -3.76 -6.47 22.13
N MET A 256 -3.67 -7.55 21.33
CA MET A 256 -4.38 -7.64 20.05
C MET A 256 -5.90 -7.65 20.25
N TYR A 257 -6.42 -8.36 21.26
CA TYR A 257 -7.83 -8.38 21.61
C TYR A 257 -8.33 -6.96 21.91
N ASP A 258 -7.65 -6.25 22.80
CA ASP A 258 -8.03 -4.89 23.22
C ASP A 258 -7.92 -3.90 22.07
N ALA A 259 -6.84 -3.96 21.28
CA ALA A 259 -6.62 -3.09 20.12
C ALA A 259 -7.67 -3.28 19.01
N VAL A 260 -8.11 -4.52 18.77
CA VAL A 260 -9.09 -4.85 17.73
C VAL A 260 -10.51 -4.53 18.20
N THR A 261 -10.90 -4.97 19.41
CA THR A 261 -12.28 -4.79 19.89
C THR A 261 -12.63 -3.32 20.13
N SER A 262 -11.67 -2.51 20.57
CA SER A 262 -11.89 -1.06 20.74
C SER A 262 -12.12 -0.31 19.43
N ARG A 263 -11.61 -0.83 18.30
CA ARG A 263 -11.73 -0.21 16.97
C ARG A 263 -12.82 -0.83 16.11
N ALA A 264 -13.25 -2.05 16.43
CA ALA A 264 -14.21 -2.81 15.64
C ALA A 264 -15.51 -2.07 15.31
N PRO A 265 -16.13 -1.27 16.23
CA PRO A 265 -17.39 -0.61 15.92
C PRO A 265 -17.37 0.36 14.74
N GLU A 266 -16.21 0.90 14.41
CA GLU A 266 -16.04 1.89 13.35
C GLU A 266 -15.60 1.28 12.00
N GLN A 267 -15.47 -0.06 11.93
CA GLN A 267 -14.94 -0.72 10.73
C GLN A 267 -16.05 -1.29 9.86
N ASP A 268 -15.92 -1.13 8.54
CA ASP A 268 -16.77 -1.80 7.56
C ASP A 268 -16.32 -3.25 7.37
N PHE A 269 -15.01 -3.48 7.22
CA PHE A 269 -14.42 -4.80 7.03
C PHE A 269 -13.39 -5.09 8.12
N ILE A 270 -13.50 -6.25 8.74
CA ILE A 270 -12.52 -6.74 9.71
C ILE A 270 -11.93 -8.06 9.19
N ILE A 271 -10.62 -8.09 8.96
CA ILE A 271 -9.92 -9.24 8.38
C ILE A 271 -8.89 -9.76 9.39
N LYS A 272 -9.19 -10.90 10.01
CA LYS A 272 -8.35 -11.50 11.03
C LYS A 272 -7.36 -12.49 10.44
N ALA A 273 -6.19 -11.99 9.97
CA ALA A 273 -5.13 -12.80 9.36
C ALA A 273 -3.93 -13.08 10.30
N ALA A 274 -3.92 -12.54 11.51
CA ALA A 274 -2.90 -12.78 12.52
C ALA A 274 -2.89 -14.22 13.02
N ALA A 275 -1.71 -14.75 13.32
CA ALA A 275 -1.52 -16.02 14.04
C ALA A 275 -1.46 -15.76 15.55
N VAL A 276 -2.60 -15.73 16.18
CA VAL A 276 -2.75 -15.46 17.62
C VAL A 276 -2.55 -16.76 18.39
N GLY A 277 -1.78 -16.72 19.48
CA GLY A 277 -1.66 -17.86 20.38
C GLY A 277 -2.98 -18.20 21.08
N ASP A 278 -3.43 -19.46 21.00
CA ASP A 278 -4.62 -19.92 21.72
C ASP A 278 -4.40 -19.99 23.23
N TYR A 279 -3.15 -20.15 23.65
CA TYR A 279 -2.73 -20.28 25.04
C TYR A 279 -1.58 -19.34 25.36
N ARG A 280 -1.50 -18.93 26.63
CA ARG A 280 -0.40 -18.18 27.21
C ARG A 280 0.02 -18.83 28.54
N PRO A 281 1.25 -18.58 29.05
CA PRO A 281 1.61 -18.96 30.40
C PRO A 281 0.60 -18.41 31.42
N ALA A 282 0.16 -19.26 32.34
CA ALA A 282 -0.77 -18.86 33.42
C ALA A 282 -0.16 -17.78 34.33
N GLN A 283 1.15 -17.83 34.50
CA GLN A 283 1.97 -16.85 35.21
C GLN A 283 3.21 -16.51 34.39
N THR A 284 3.53 -15.24 34.29
CA THR A 284 4.77 -14.75 33.69
C THR A 284 5.76 -14.49 34.82
N ALA A 285 6.96 -15.06 34.74
CA ALA A 285 8.01 -14.84 35.74
C ALA A 285 8.59 -13.43 35.57
N ASP A 286 8.81 -12.73 36.69
CA ASP A 286 9.44 -11.40 36.72
C ASP A 286 10.92 -11.44 36.37
N GLU A 287 11.57 -12.58 36.63
CA GLU A 287 12.99 -12.82 36.31
C GLU A 287 13.14 -13.99 35.35
N LYS A 288 14.26 -14.00 34.60
CA LYS A 288 14.60 -15.12 33.72
C LYS A 288 14.61 -16.45 34.53
N LEU A 289 13.75 -17.37 34.12
CA LEU A 289 13.67 -18.71 34.69
C LEU A 289 15.04 -19.42 34.57
N LYS A 290 15.64 -19.78 35.68
CA LYS A 290 16.94 -20.45 35.69
C LYS A 290 16.80 -21.90 35.28
N LYS A 291 17.83 -22.43 34.59
CA LYS A 291 17.93 -23.85 34.25
C LYS A 291 18.11 -24.66 35.54
N GLY A 292 17.18 -25.54 35.83
CA GLY A 292 17.27 -26.54 36.89
C GLY A 292 17.82 -27.87 36.37
N ASP A 293 18.01 -28.84 37.25
CA ASP A 293 18.52 -30.19 36.94
C ASP A 293 17.40 -31.12 36.40
N GLY A 294 16.14 -30.65 36.32
CA GLY A 294 14.98 -31.44 35.91
C GLY A 294 14.22 -30.82 34.73
N GLU A 295 13.09 -31.45 34.40
CA GLU A 295 12.16 -30.97 33.41
C GLU A 295 11.50 -29.66 33.85
N MET A 296 11.23 -28.77 32.88
CA MET A 296 10.49 -27.53 33.12
C MET A 296 9.04 -27.71 32.65
N ASN A 297 8.08 -27.57 33.53
CA ASN A 297 6.66 -27.58 33.24
C ASN A 297 6.13 -26.14 33.30
N ILE A 298 5.37 -25.74 32.26
CA ILE A 298 4.72 -24.43 32.18
C ILE A 298 3.24 -24.66 32.10
N GLU A 299 2.52 -24.15 33.12
CA GLU A 299 1.07 -24.15 33.10
C GLU A 299 0.57 -23.12 32.08
N LEU A 300 -0.36 -23.55 31.20
CA LEU A 300 -0.93 -22.71 30.17
C LEU A 300 -2.40 -22.40 30.47
N THR A 301 -2.81 -21.16 30.24
CA THR A 301 -4.21 -20.73 30.28
C THR A 301 -4.66 -20.22 28.91
N ARG A 302 -5.95 -20.27 28.62
CA ARG A 302 -6.51 -19.84 27.34
C ARG A 302 -6.44 -18.32 27.15
N ASN A 303 -6.11 -17.91 25.95
CA ASN A 303 -6.27 -16.54 25.49
C ASN A 303 -7.73 -16.23 25.11
N PRO A 304 -8.15 -14.95 25.13
CA PRO A 304 -9.44 -14.55 24.61
C PRO A 304 -9.57 -14.85 23.12
N ASP A 305 -10.72 -15.34 22.71
CA ASP A 305 -10.99 -15.63 21.30
C ASP A 305 -11.50 -14.38 20.59
N ILE A 306 -10.58 -13.66 19.93
CA ILE A 306 -10.84 -12.40 19.23
C ILE A 306 -11.93 -12.57 18.17
N LEU A 307 -11.84 -13.64 17.34
CA LEU A 307 -12.78 -13.87 16.25
C LEU A 307 -14.21 -14.16 16.78
N ALA A 308 -14.30 -14.89 17.90
CA ALA A 308 -15.60 -15.14 18.54
C ALA A 308 -16.21 -13.87 19.13
N ALA A 309 -15.39 -13.02 19.76
CA ALA A 309 -15.85 -11.74 20.30
C ALA A 309 -16.36 -10.82 19.17
N LEU A 310 -15.60 -10.66 18.11
CA LEU A 310 -16.00 -9.88 16.94
C LEU A 310 -17.30 -10.38 16.30
N GLY A 311 -17.45 -11.70 16.13
CA GLY A 311 -18.66 -12.28 15.55
C GLY A 311 -19.90 -12.13 16.45
N LYS A 312 -19.71 -12.08 17.79
CA LYS A 312 -20.78 -11.83 18.75
C LYS A 312 -21.26 -10.37 18.72
N ASP A 313 -20.31 -9.44 18.64
CA ASP A 313 -20.57 -8.01 18.76
C ASP A 313 -20.63 -7.30 17.40
N LYS A 314 -20.71 -8.08 16.31
CA LYS A 314 -20.71 -7.60 14.91
C LYS A 314 -21.85 -6.60 14.65
N GLN A 315 -21.50 -5.45 14.10
CA GLN A 315 -22.47 -4.41 13.76
C GLN A 315 -23.23 -4.72 12.46
N PRO A 316 -24.45 -4.19 12.29
CA PRO A 316 -25.17 -4.30 11.01
C PRO A 316 -24.34 -3.71 9.85
N GLY A 317 -24.25 -4.43 8.74
CA GLY A 317 -23.45 -4.02 7.57
C GLY A 317 -21.94 -4.30 7.67
N GLN A 318 -21.44 -4.64 8.86
CA GLN A 318 -20.04 -4.99 9.06
C GLN A 318 -19.74 -6.41 8.56
N LEU A 319 -18.64 -6.59 7.84
CA LEU A 319 -18.20 -7.89 7.32
C LEU A 319 -16.95 -8.38 8.05
N LEU A 320 -17.01 -9.65 8.48
CA LEU A 320 -15.96 -10.32 9.23
C LEU A 320 -15.36 -11.45 8.41
N CYS A 321 -14.06 -11.34 8.10
CA CYS A 321 -13.27 -12.38 7.43
C CYS A 321 -12.25 -12.98 8.40
N GLY A 322 -12.33 -14.32 8.57
CA GLY A 322 -11.34 -15.07 9.35
C GLY A 322 -10.35 -15.82 8.48
N PHE A 323 -9.26 -16.27 9.08
CA PHE A 323 -8.32 -17.20 8.48
C PHE A 323 -8.31 -18.52 9.26
N ALA A 324 -8.20 -19.62 8.55
CA ALA A 324 -7.97 -20.94 9.11
C ALA A 324 -6.74 -21.56 8.45
N MET A 325 -5.91 -22.18 9.26
CA MET A 325 -4.74 -22.93 8.81
C MET A 325 -4.80 -24.28 9.48
N GLU A 326 -5.07 -25.32 8.70
CA GLU A 326 -5.32 -26.66 9.19
C GLU A 326 -4.44 -27.67 8.44
N THR A 327 -4.07 -28.73 9.13
CA THR A 327 -3.26 -29.82 8.57
C THR A 327 -4.11 -31.03 8.17
N GLN A 328 -5.34 -31.15 8.70
CA GLN A 328 -6.27 -32.25 8.44
C GLN A 328 -7.71 -31.72 8.45
N ASN A 329 -8.57 -32.33 7.63
CA ASN A 329 -10.01 -31.98 7.52
C ASN A 329 -10.26 -30.47 7.36
N LEU A 330 -9.40 -29.82 6.53
CA LEU A 330 -9.34 -28.37 6.35
C LEU A 330 -10.73 -27.74 6.12
N LEU A 331 -11.52 -28.30 5.21
CA LEU A 331 -12.81 -27.70 4.82
C LEU A 331 -13.87 -27.84 5.89
N ASP A 332 -14.01 -29.01 6.53
CA ASP A 332 -15.02 -29.26 7.57
C ASP A 332 -14.75 -28.40 8.81
N ASN A 333 -13.47 -28.32 9.23
CA ASN A 333 -13.05 -27.50 10.33
C ASN A 333 -13.27 -25.99 10.04
N ALA A 334 -12.96 -25.56 8.80
CA ALA A 334 -13.14 -24.20 8.37
C ALA A 334 -14.63 -23.81 8.32
N GLU A 335 -15.53 -24.67 7.82
CA GLU A 335 -16.97 -24.41 7.84
C GLU A 335 -17.55 -24.34 9.24
N SER A 336 -17.16 -25.26 10.12
CA SER A 336 -17.54 -25.23 11.53
C SER A 336 -17.10 -23.91 12.19
N LYS A 337 -15.86 -23.47 11.90
CA LYS A 337 -15.31 -22.19 12.40
C LYS A 337 -16.08 -21.00 11.85
N LEU A 338 -16.37 -20.97 10.53
CA LEU A 338 -17.15 -19.90 9.87
C LEU A 338 -18.49 -19.67 10.60
N ARG A 339 -19.25 -20.76 10.81
CA ARG A 339 -20.57 -20.69 11.45
C ARG A 339 -20.48 -20.34 12.93
N ARG A 340 -19.61 -21.01 13.69
CA ARG A 340 -19.44 -20.82 15.13
C ARG A 340 -18.96 -19.43 15.50
N LYS A 341 -18.13 -18.79 14.61
CA LYS A 341 -17.59 -17.46 14.82
C LYS A 341 -18.39 -16.36 14.12
N ASN A 342 -19.54 -16.70 13.51
CA ASN A 342 -20.38 -15.75 12.77
C ASN A 342 -19.60 -14.90 11.75
N CYS A 343 -18.62 -15.52 11.08
CA CYS A 343 -17.89 -14.90 9.98
C CYS A 343 -18.76 -14.86 8.71
N ASP A 344 -18.52 -13.87 7.85
CA ASP A 344 -19.16 -13.79 6.53
C ASP A 344 -18.31 -14.53 5.49
N MET A 345 -16.99 -14.53 5.69
CA MET A 345 -16.02 -15.24 4.87
C MET A 345 -14.93 -15.87 5.74
N LEU A 346 -14.40 -17.01 5.29
CA LEU A 346 -13.21 -17.62 5.88
C LEU A 346 -12.24 -18.05 4.78
N VAL A 347 -10.99 -17.69 4.95
CA VAL A 347 -9.88 -18.07 4.05
C VAL A 347 -9.16 -19.26 4.67
N ALA A 348 -9.29 -20.44 4.06
CA ALA A 348 -8.67 -21.67 4.50
C ALA A 348 -7.38 -21.93 3.71
N ASN A 349 -6.23 -21.91 4.40
CA ASN A 349 -4.92 -22.16 3.82
C ASN A 349 -4.45 -23.59 4.09
N SER A 350 -4.00 -24.29 3.05
CA SER A 350 -3.35 -25.60 3.18
C SER A 350 -1.86 -25.43 3.47
N LEU A 351 -1.36 -26.09 4.53
CA LEU A 351 0.09 -26.16 4.83
C LEU A 351 0.81 -27.26 4.03
N ARG A 352 0.06 -28.15 3.36
CA ARG A 352 0.63 -29.31 2.64
C ARG A 352 1.06 -28.99 1.21
N ASP A 353 0.55 -27.90 0.64
CA ASP A 353 0.80 -27.55 -0.75
C ASP A 353 2.14 -26.84 -0.90
N LYS A 354 2.97 -27.32 -1.83
CA LYS A 354 4.24 -26.65 -2.17
C LYS A 354 3.95 -25.24 -2.68
N GLY A 355 4.56 -24.21 -2.06
CA GLY A 355 4.32 -22.82 -2.39
C GLY A 355 3.27 -22.12 -1.52
N ALA A 356 2.61 -22.85 -0.61
CA ALA A 356 1.78 -22.30 0.46
C ALA A 356 2.54 -22.30 1.78
N GLY A 357 2.36 -21.25 2.60
CA GLY A 357 2.98 -21.18 3.94
C GLY A 357 3.32 -19.78 4.40
N PHE A 358 3.84 -19.70 5.64
CA PHE A 358 4.12 -18.41 6.30
C PHE A 358 5.20 -17.57 5.62
N GLY A 359 6.25 -18.19 5.09
CA GLY A 359 7.43 -17.49 4.55
C GLY A 359 7.40 -17.21 3.05
N THR A 360 6.51 -17.83 2.29
CA THR A 360 6.41 -17.71 0.82
C THR A 360 5.69 -16.44 0.40
N ASP A 361 5.89 -16.00 -0.85
CA ASP A 361 5.20 -14.85 -1.45
C ASP A 361 3.92 -15.27 -2.21
N THR A 362 3.71 -16.59 -2.35
CA THR A 362 2.51 -17.18 -2.94
C THR A 362 1.61 -17.81 -1.87
N ASN A 363 0.36 -18.09 -2.23
CA ASN A 363 -0.59 -18.80 -1.39
C ASN A 363 -1.51 -19.72 -2.22
N VAL A 364 -1.98 -20.79 -1.57
CA VAL A 364 -3.05 -21.67 -2.03
C VAL A 364 -4.12 -21.63 -0.97
N ALA A 365 -5.28 -21.12 -1.31
CA ALA A 365 -6.36 -20.89 -0.37
C ALA A 365 -7.71 -21.32 -0.95
N THR A 366 -8.63 -21.71 -0.07
CA THR A 366 -10.06 -21.86 -0.39
C THR A 366 -10.83 -20.81 0.40
N LEU A 367 -11.66 -20.05 -0.29
CA LEU A 367 -12.57 -19.07 0.32
C LEU A 367 -13.90 -19.78 0.58
N LEU A 368 -14.39 -19.69 1.81
CA LEU A 368 -15.69 -20.24 2.22
C LEU A 368 -16.59 -19.06 2.64
N PHE A 369 -17.83 -19.09 2.18
CA PHE A 369 -18.79 -18.02 2.41
C PHE A 369 -19.94 -18.49 3.30
N LYS A 370 -20.59 -17.56 4.00
CA LYS A 370 -21.67 -17.84 4.96
C LYS A 370 -22.89 -18.53 4.31
N ASP A 371 -23.13 -18.30 3.03
CA ASP A 371 -24.20 -18.91 2.22
C ASP A 371 -23.92 -20.36 1.81
N GLY A 372 -22.71 -20.88 2.12
CA GLY A 372 -22.25 -22.20 1.75
C GLY A 372 -21.50 -22.27 0.42
N HIS A 373 -21.39 -21.17 -0.32
CA HIS A 373 -20.54 -21.10 -1.50
C HIS A 373 -19.07 -21.31 -1.14
N ARG A 374 -18.29 -21.89 -2.06
CA ARG A 374 -16.86 -22.11 -1.95
C ARG A 374 -16.15 -21.70 -3.23
N GLU A 375 -15.00 -21.09 -3.10
CA GLU A 375 -14.16 -20.70 -4.21
C GLU A 375 -12.71 -21.15 -3.95
N THR A 376 -12.13 -21.91 -4.89
CA THR A 376 -10.73 -22.36 -4.80
C THR A 376 -9.95 -21.80 -5.99
N PRO A 377 -9.38 -20.60 -5.86
CA PRO A 377 -8.57 -20.02 -6.91
C PRO A 377 -7.28 -20.82 -7.12
N PRO A 378 -6.65 -20.72 -8.31
CA PRO A 378 -5.32 -21.27 -8.52
C PRO A 378 -4.31 -20.62 -7.57
N MET A 379 -3.13 -21.23 -7.41
CA MET A 379 -2.02 -20.65 -6.69
C MET A 379 -1.72 -19.24 -7.22
N MET A 380 -1.68 -18.25 -6.35
CA MET A 380 -1.44 -16.84 -6.70
C MET A 380 -0.53 -16.15 -5.69
N SER A 381 -0.08 -14.94 -6.02
CA SER A 381 0.67 -14.11 -5.07
C SER A 381 -0.22 -13.68 -3.90
N LYS A 382 0.40 -13.33 -2.77
CA LYS A 382 -0.34 -12.79 -1.61
C LYS A 382 -1.05 -11.47 -1.93
N GLU A 383 -0.51 -10.67 -2.82
CA GLU A 383 -1.14 -9.43 -3.30
C GLU A 383 -2.41 -9.75 -4.11
N ALA A 384 -2.35 -10.71 -5.04
CA ALA A 384 -3.52 -11.11 -5.82
C ALA A 384 -4.61 -11.76 -4.94
N LEU A 385 -4.22 -12.56 -3.94
CA LEU A 385 -5.17 -13.09 -2.98
C LEU A 385 -5.78 -11.99 -2.09
N ALA A 386 -5.00 -10.98 -1.74
CA ALA A 386 -5.51 -9.83 -0.99
C ALA A 386 -6.58 -9.07 -1.79
N ASP A 387 -6.33 -8.82 -3.08
CA ASP A 387 -7.34 -8.21 -3.96
C ASP A 387 -8.60 -9.08 -4.06
N LEU A 388 -8.46 -10.38 -4.28
CA LEU A 388 -9.60 -11.30 -4.34
C LEU A 388 -10.43 -11.28 -3.05
N ILE A 389 -9.79 -11.27 -1.88
CA ILE A 389 -10.47 -11.17 -0.58
C ILE A 389 -11.26 -9.87 -0.49
N LEU A 390 -10.64 -8.74 -0.84
CA LEU A 390 -11.29 -7.42 -0.82
C LEU A 390 -12.44 -7.34 -1.84
N ASP A 391 -12.28 -7.91 -3.04
CA ASP A 391 -13.35 -7.98 -4.05
C ASP A 391 -14.58 -8.73 -3.52
N ARG A 392 -14.37 -9.86 -2.85
CA ARG A 392 -15.47 -10.65 -2.29
C ARG A 392 -16.16 -9.95 -1.14
N LEU A 393 -15.39 -9.27 -0.25
CA LEU A 393 -15.97 -8.46 0.81
C LEU A 393 -16.78 -7.28 0.25
N LEU A 394 -16.25 -6.59 -0.75
CA LEU A 394 -16.96 -5.49 -1.41
C LEU A 394 -18.26 -5.97 -2.08
N ALA A 395 -18.23 -7.09 -2.79
CA ALA A 395 -19.40 -7.68 -3.42
C ALA A 395 -20.49 -8.09 -2.41
N MET A 396 -20.12 -8.51 -1.19
CA MET A 396 -21.06 -8.83 -0.11
C MET A 396 -21.62 -7.59 0.60
N SER A 397 -20.98 -6.43 0.48
CA SER A 397 -21.41 -5.19 1.14
C SER A 397 -22.43 -4.38 0.32
N ASN A 398 -22.63 -4.73 -0.94
CA ASN A 398 -23.61 -4.16 -1.88
C ASN A 398 -24.87 -5.01 -1.91
#